data_12b49134cd66bc2ba9907ba4e8871fe0
#
_entry.id   12b49134cd66bc2ba9907ba4e8871fe0
#
_cell.length_a   1.000
_cell.length_b   1.000
_cell.length_c   1.000
_cell.angle_alpha   90.00
_cell.angle_beta   90.00
_cell.angle_gamma   90.00
#
_symmetry.space_group_name_H-M   'P 1'
#
loop_
_entity.id
_entity.type
_entity.pdbx_description
1 polymer ?
#
loop_
_entity_poly.entity_id
_entity_poly.type
_entity_poly.pdbx_seq_one_letter_code
_entity_poly.pdbx_strand_id
1 'polypeptide(L)'
;FPHRNAPEKQLDIFLDLQEQLPKYKFINCNDYNLTKSEYNKLLQQSKMVFSANLQETLGIGCYEILMAGGIPLVPNRLSYKEMYEDIFKYPTALTSSFESYEQNKDMLIGKIETLMENFMALEVQQAIKDNKEK
;
A
#
# COMPACT_ATOMS: atom_id res chain seq x y z
N PHE A 1 -5.29 3.38 -3.23
CA PHE A 1 -6.23 2.37 -2.65
C PHE A 1 -7.05 1.75 -3.79
N PRO A 2 -6.59 0.64 -4.36
CA PRO A 2 -7.25 0.02 -5.50
C PRO A 2 -8.36 -0.97 -5.12
N HIS A 3 -8.59 -1.19 -3.83
CA HIS A 3 -9.49 -2.22 -3.36
C HIS A 3 -10.96 -1.83 -3.51
N ARG A 4 -11.84 -2.82 -3.65
CA ARG A 4 -13.27 -2.58 -3.56
C ARG A 4 -13.62 -2.10 -2.16
N ASN A 5 -14.74 -1.39 -2.04
CA ASN A 5 -15.18 -0.85 -0.75
C ASN A 5 -15.87 -1.95 0.07
N ALA A 6 -15.07 -2.65 0.88
CA ALA A 6 -15.54 -3.71 1.78
C ALA A 6 -14.88 -3.55 3.15
N PRO A 7 -15.56 -3.94 4.25
CA PRO A 7 -15.03 -3.70 5.60
C PRO A 7 -13.65 -4.30 5.84
N GLU A 8 -13.36 -5.47 5.30
CA GLU A 8 -12.05 -6.12 5.48
C GLU A 8 -10.91 -5.38 4.79
N LYS A 9 -11.20 -4.40 3.94
CA LYS A 9 -10.19 -3.57 3.28
C LYS A 9 -9.77 -2.36 4.12
N GLN A 10 -10.52 -2.07 5.16
CA GLN A 10 -10.24 -0.98 6.11
C GLN A 10 -10.00 0.38 5.44
N LEU A 11 -10.95 0.80 4.61
CA LEU A 11 -10.89 2.10 3.94
C LEU A 11 -10.76 3.27 4.92
N ASP A 12 -11.32 3.14 6.12
CA ASP A 12 -11.25 4.17 7.16
C ASP A 12 -9.80 4.51 7.53
N ILE A 13 -8.91 3.52 7.57
CA ILE A 13 -7.48 3.76 7.82
C ILE A 13 -6.87 4.56 6.68
N PHE A 14 -7.18 4.20 5.43
CA PHE A 14 -6.68 4.93 4.26
C PHE A 14 -7.13 6.40 4.28
N LEU A 15 -8.39 6.65 4.62
CA LEU A 15 -8.93 8.01 4.65
C LEU A 15 -8.28 8.84 5.76
N ASP A 16 -7.99 8.25 6.91
CA ASP A 16 -7.29 8.96 7.97
C ASP A 16 -5.85 9.27 7.58
N LEU A 17 -5.16 8.32 6.94
CA LEU A 17 -3.80 8.56 6.43
C LEU A 17 -3.77 9.71 5.43
N GLN A 18 -4.80 9.84 4.60
CA GLN A 18 -4.92 10.94 3.67
C GLN A 18 -4.96 12.29 4.40
N GLU A 19 -5.68 12.36 5.51
CA GLU A 19 -5.74 13.57 6.33
C GLU A 19 -4.43 13.87 7.05
N GLN A 20 -3.71 12.82 7.48
CA GLN A 20 -2.45 12.97 8.21
C GLN A 20 -1.28 13.34 7.31
N LEU A 21 -1.38 13.07 6.02
CA LEU A 21 -0.29 13.25 5.05
C LEU A 21 -0.74 14.12 3.87
N PRO A 22 -1.12 15.41 4.12
CA PRO A 22 -1.68 16.26 3.06
C PRO A 22 -0.67 16.60 1.95
N LYS A 23 0.63 16.39 2.17
CA LYS A 23 1.65 16.64 1.16
C LYS A 23 1.67 15.60 0.04
N TYR A 24 1.02 14.45 0.25
CA TYR A 24 0.91 13.41 -0.77
C TYR A 24 -0.50 13.36 -1.33
N LYS A 25 -0.61 13.02 -2.61
CA LYS A 25 -1.90 12.84 -3.26
C LYS A 25 -2.38 11.41 -3.04
N PHE A 26 -3.48 11.25 -2.34
CA PHE A 26 -4.12 9.96 -2.09
C PHE A 26 -5.28 9.76 -3.05
N ILE A 27 -5.35 8.59 -3.66
CA ILE A 27 -6.42 8.26 -4.62
C ILE A 27 -7.10 6.97 -4.19
N ASN A 28 -8.41 7.05 -4.00
CA ASN A 28 -9.26 5.87 -3.82
C ASN A 28 -9.91 5.58 -5.17
N CYS A 29 -9.55 4.47 -5.79
CA CYS A 29 -10.05 4.12 -7.12
C CYS A 29 -11.57 3.95 -7.17
N ASN A 30 -12.22 3.71 -6.03
CA ASN A 30 -13.67 3.61 -5.97
C ASN A 30 -14.38 4.96 -6.17
N ASP A 31 -13.67 6.08 -6.02
CA ASP A 31 -14.23 7.41 -6.26
C ASP A 31 -14.27 7.76 -7.76
N TYR A 32 -13.71 6.92 -8.60
CA TYR A 32 -13.60 7.13 -10.03
C TYR A 32 -14.18 5.94 -10.79
N ASN A 33 -14.74 6.21 -11.95
CA ASN A 33 -15.23 5.16 -12.85
C ASN A 33 -14.18 4.92 -13.93
N LEU A 34 -13.10 4.22 -13.54
CA LEU A 34 -11.95 4.01 -14.40
C LEU A 34 -12.11 2.83 -15.33
N THR A 35 -11.73 3.02 -16.60
CA THR A 35 -11.52 1.89 -17.51
C THR A 35 -10.23 1.17 -17.09
N LYS A 36 -10.03 -0.05 -17.61
CA LYS A 36 -8.80 -0.80 -17.34
C LYS A 36 -7.56 -0.03 -17.80
N SER A 37 -7.63 0.64 -18.94
CA SER A 37 -6.54 1.46 -19.46
C SER A 37 -6.22 2.63 -18.55
N GLU A 38 -7.26 3.33 -18.06
CA GLU A 38 -7.09 4.45 -17.14
C GLU A 38 -6.52 4.00 -15.80
N TYR A 39 -6.98 2.87 -15.30
CA TYR A 39 -6.45 2.27 -14.07
C TYR A 39 -4.96 1.94 -14.20
N ASN A 40 -4.56 1.32 -15.31
CA ASN A 40 -3.17 0.98 -15.56
C ASN A 40 -2.27 2.23 -15.65
N LYS A 41 -2.76 3.29 -16.28
CA LYS A 41 -2.03 4.57 -16.32
C LYS A 41 -1.86 5.16 -14.94
N LEU A 42 -2.90 5.09 -14.12
CA LEU A 42 -2.85 5.57 -12.73
C LEU A 42 -1.79 4.81 -11.94
N LEU A 43 -1.73 3.48 -12.08
CA LEU A 43 -0.72 2.67 -11.41
C LEU A 43 0.69 3.06 -11.84
N GLN A 44 0.91 3.31 -13.13
CA GLN A 44 2.23 3.71 -13.63
C GLN A 44 2.69 5.06 -13.08
N GLN A 45 1.75 5.93 -12.73
CA GLN A 45 2.03 7.24 -12.16
C GLN A 45 2.12 7.22 -10.63
N SER A 46 1.71 6.12 -10.02
CA SER A 46 1.68 5.99 -8.56
C SER A 46 2.98 5.43 -8.03
N LYS A 47 3.43 5.92 -6.88
CA LYS A 47 4.62 5.42 -6.21
C LYS A 47 4.32 4.29 -5.24
N MET A 48 3.11 4.26 -4.68
CA MET A 48 2.76 3.31 -3.63
C MET A 48 1.29 2.91 -3.69
N VAL A 49 1.02 1.65 -3.39
CA VAL A 49 -0.31 1.16 -3.06
C VAL A 49 -0.29 0.78 -1.58
N PHE A 50 -1.28 1.27 -0.83
CA PHE A 50 -1.43 0.93 0.58
C PHE A 50 -2.48 -0.17 0.74
N SER A 51 -2.15 -1.19 1.54
CA SER A 51 -3.09 -2.24 1.93
C SER A 51 -3.13 -2.36 3.45
N ALA A 52 -4.36 -2.46 3.98
CA ALA A 52 -4.62 -2.83 5.37
C ALA A 52 -5.61 -3.99 5.41
N ASN A 53 -5.59 -4.84 4.39
CA ASN A 53 -6.55 -5.93 4.24
C ASN A 53 -6.49 -6.92 5.40
N LEU A 54 -7.67 -7.22 5.94
CA LEU A 54 -7.82 -8.26 6.95
C LEU A 54 -8.03 -9.64 6.31
N GLN A 55 -8.54 -9.65 5.08
CA GLN A 55 -8.74 -10.87 4.29
C GLN A 55 -8.34 -10.58 2.84
N GLU A 56 -7.51 -11.44 2.29
CA GLU A 56 -7.05 -11.29 0.91
C GLU A 56 -6.59 -12.64 0.39
N THR A 57 -6.96 -12.98 -0.85
CA THR A 57 -6.52 -14.22 -1.48
C THR A 57 -5.32 -14.02 -2.40
N LEU A 58 -5.37 -13.03 -3.29
CA LEU A 58 -4.34 -12.83 -4.32
C LEU A 58 -3.59 -11.50 -4.20
N GLY A 59 -4.18 -10.46 -3.60
CA GLY A 59 -3.55 -9.16 -3.49
C GLY A 59 -3.23 -8.53 -4.84
N ILE A 60 -4.15 -8.61 -5.80
CA ILE A 60 -3.92 -8.21 -7.20
C ILE A 60 -3.46 -6.76 -7.31
N GLY A 61 -4.09 -5.84 -6.59
CA GLY A 61 -3.71 -4.42 -6.64
C GLY A 61 -2.28 -4.16 -6.21
N CYS A 62 -1.83 -4.84 -5.15
CA CYS A 62 -0.45 -4.71 -4.68
C CYS A 62 0.54 -5.33 -5.66
N TYR A 63 0.18 -6.45 -6.26
CA TYR A 63 1.03 -7.07 -7.28
C TYR A 63 1.15 -6.19 -8.52
N GLU A 64 0.04 -5.58 -8.95
CA GLU A 64 0.04 -4.72 -10.12
C GLU A 64 0.91 -3.48 -9.95
N ILE A 65 0.90 -2.83 -8.76
CA ILE A 65 1.77 -1.69 -8.51
C ILE A 65 3.24 -2.10 -8.51
N LEU A 66 3.55 -3.27 -7.96
CA LEU A 66 4.91 -3.79 -7.98
C LEU A 66 5.41 -3.98 -9.41
N MET A 67 4.58 -4.56 -10.27
CA MET A 67 4.95 -4.77 -11.67
C MET A 67 5.07 -3.47 -12.44
N ALA A 68 4.37 -2.42 -12.02
CA ALA A 68 4.49 -1.07 -12.59
C ALA A 68 5.70 -0.29 -12.04
N GLY A 69 6.45 -0.86 -11.12
CA GLY A 69 7.64 -0.23 -10.54
C GLY A 69 7.38 0.57 -9.28
N GLY A 70 6.23 0.39 -8.64
CA GLY A 70 5.89 1.05 -7.40
C GLY A 70 6.06 0.19 -6.16
N ILE A 71 5.72 0.73 -5.00
CA ILE A 71 5.86 0.09 -3.70
C ILE A 71 4.51 -0.47 -3.24
N PRO A 72 4.40 -1.79 -3.00
CA PRO A 72 3.24 -2.36 -2.32
C PRO A 72 3.47 -2.31 -0.80
N LEU A 73 2.85 -1.37 -0.10
CA LEU A 73 2.96 -1.30 1.36
C LEU A 73 1.85 -2.14 1.99
N VAL A 74 2.24 -3.24 2.63
CA VAL A 74 1.32 -4.29 3.06
C VAL A 74 1.58 -4.69 4.52
N PRO A 75 0.55 -5.18 5.23
CA PRO A 75 0.77 -5.71 6.58
C PRO A 75 1.47 -7.07 6.52
N ASN A 76 2.25 -7.37 7.56
CA ASN A 76 2.96 -8.65 7.65
C ASN A 76 2.00 -9.75 8.09
N ARG A 77 1.02 -10.06 7.25
CA ARG A 77 0.01 -11.10 7.48
C ARG A 77 -0.52 -11.63 6.15
N LEU A 78 -1.35 -12.67 6.19
CA LEU A 78 -1.92 -13.31 5.01
C LEU A 78 -0.81 -13.77 4.07
N SER A 79 -1.10 -13.84 2.77
CA SER A 79 -0.12 -14.19 1.75
C SER A 79 0.99 -13.15 1.62
N TYR A 80 0.77 -11.94 2.09
CA TYR A 80 1.77 -10.87 2.03
C TYR A 80 3.08 -11.23 2.76
N LYS A 81 2.99 -12.05 3.81
CA LYS A 81 4.15 -12.51 4.56
C LYS A 81 5.21 -13.13 3.66
N GLU A 82 4.78 -13.88 2.67
CA GLU A 82 5.67 -14.66 1.79
C GLU A 82 5.93 -13.99 0.45
N MET A 83 5.03 -13.09 0.03
CA MET A 83 5.08 -12.50 -1.30
C MET A 83 6.03 -11.32 -1.44
N TYR A 84 6.26 -10.58 -0.36
CA TYR A 84 6.96 -9.29 -0.45
C TYR A 84 8.17 -9.21 0.46
N GLU A 85 9.13 -8.37 0.08
CA GLU A 85 10.30 -8.07 0.89
C GLU A 85 9.91 -7.34 2.18
N ASP A 86 10.70 -7.51 3.23
CA ASP A 86 10.40 -6.94 4.55
C ASP A 86 10.27 -5.41 4.51
N ILE A 87 11.01 -4.74 3.64
CA ILE A 87 10.96 -3.28 3.51
C ILE A 87 9.56 -2.79 3.11
N PHE A 88 8.75 -3.65 2.45
CA PHE A 88 7.40 -3.33 2.03
C PHE A 88 6.33 -3.74 3.05
N LYS A 89 6.74 -4.33 4.16
CA LYS A 89 5.80 -4.85 5.16
C LYS A 89 5.88 -4.04 6.44
N TYR A 90 4.73 -3.86 7.08
CA TYR A 90 4.67 -3.25 8.41
C TYR A 90 4.05 -4.25 9.40
N PRO A 91 4.31 -4.09 10.72
CA PRO A 91 3.76 -5.02 11.70
C PRO A 91 2.23 -5.11 11.63
N THR A 92 1.70 -6.33 11.67
CA THR A 92 0.27 -6.56 11.55
C THR A 92 -0.55 -5.81 12.62
N ALA A 93 0.03 -5.60 13.80
CA ALA A 93 -0.65 -4.90 14.90
C ALA A 93 -1.03 -3.45 14.54
N LEU A 94 -0.32 -2.82 13.60
CA LEU A 94 -0.59 -1.43 13.23
C LEU A 94 -1.95 -1.25 12.55
N THR A 95 -2.48 -2.30 11.94
CA THR A 95 -3.75 -2.22 11.20
C THR A 95 -4.68 -3.41 11.48
N SER A 96 -4.59 -4.02 12.66
CA SER A 96 -5.49 -5.11 13.04
C SER A 96 -6.93 -4.62 13.21
N SER A 97 -7.11 -3.33 13.54
CA SER A 97 -8.37 -2.65 13.66
C SER A 97 -8.13 -1.15 13.55
N PHE A 98 -9.17 -0.36 13.39
CA PHE A 98 -9.03 1.11 13.40
C PHE A 98 -8.50 1.62 14.75
N GLU A 99 -8.96 1.02 15.84
CA GLU A 99 -8.47 1.37 17.18
C GLU A 99 -6.96 1.11 17.31
N SER A 100 -6.51 -0.05 16.87
CA SER A 100 -5.09 -0.40 16.89
C SER A 100 -4.28 0.54 16.01
N TYR A 101 -4.80 0.93 14.86
CA TYR A 101 -4.18 1.91 13.98
C TYR A 101 -4.04 3.26 14.69
N GLU A 102 -5.09 3.77 15.32
CA GLU A 102 -5.02 5.06 16.01
C GLU A 102 -3.97 5.10 17.10
N GLN A 103 -3.79 3.99 17.82
CA GLN A 103 -2.80 3.89 18.88
C GLN A 103 -1.36 3.88 18.35
N ASN A 104 -1.16 3.45 17.10
CA ASN A 104 0.17 3.22 16.53
C ASN A 104 0.39 3.96 15.21
N LYS A 105 -0.49 4.89 14.85
CA LYS A 105 -0.44 5.51 13.52
C LYS A 105 0.85 6.25 13.21
N ASP A 106 1.53 6.78 14.23
CA ASP A 106 2.79 7.50 14.02
C ASP A 106 3.86 6.59 13.42
N MET A 107 3.89 5.32 13.80
CA MET A 107 4.82 4.34 13.23
C MET A 107 4.51 4.08 11.76
N LEU A 108 3.24 3.95 11.42
CA LEU A 108 2.82 3.70 10.04
C LEU A 108 3.07 4.94 9.16
N ILE A 109 2.73 6.11 9.68
CA ILE A 109 2.99 7.39 8.99
C ILE A 109 4.49 7.54 8.70
N GLY A 110 5.32 7.28 9.71
CA GLY A 110 6.77 7.32 9.56
C GLY A 110 7.29 6.37 8.49
N LYS A 111 6.73 5.17 8.42
CA LYS A 111 7.09 4.19 7.39
C LYS A 111 6.72 4.68 5.99
N ILE A 112 5.51 5.25 5.83
CA ILE A 112 5.07 5.79 4.55
C ILE A 112 5.98 6.93 4.10
N GLU A 113 6.26 7.87 5.01
CA GLU A 113 7.13 9.01 4.68
C GLU A 113 8.53 8.55 4.29
N THR A 114 9.10 7.60 5.05
CA THR A 114 10.43 7.08 4.77
C THR A 114 10.49 6.44 3.38
N LEU A 115 9.52 5.60 3.04
CA LEU A 115 9.49 4.95 1.73
C LEU A 115 9.27 5.94 0.59
N MET A 116 8.39 6.93 0.78
CA MET A 116 8.12 7.92 -0.26
C MET A 116 9.30 8.84 -0.49
N GLU A 117 9.97 9.29 0.57
CA GLU A 117 11.15 10.15 0.47
C GLU A 117 12.35 9.44 -0.13
N ASN A 118 12.43 8.12 0.06
CA ASN A 118 13.56 7.32 -0.42
C ASN A 118 13.17 6.45 -1.63
N PHE A 119 12.09 6.80 -2.33
CA PHE A 119 11.59 5.99 -3.45
C PHE A 119 12.67 5.68 -4.48
N MET A 120 13.52 6.66 -4.79
CA MET A 120 14.61 6.49 -5.77
C MET A 120 15.90 5.95 -5.16
N ALA A 121 15.93 5.69 -3.84
CA ALA A 121 17.10 5.13 -3.21
C ALA A 121 17.42 3.73 -3.76
N LEU A 122 18.70 3.42 -3.88
CA LEU A 122 19.16 2.16 -4.47
C LEU A 122 18.54 0.94 -3.79
N GLU A 123 18.49 0.94 -2.48
CA GLU A 123 17.95 -0.20 -1.73
C GLU A 123 16.46 -0.41 -1.97
N VAL A 124 15.66 0.68 -2.10
CA VAL A 124 14.23 0.59 -2.41
C VAL A 124 14.04 0.05 -3.83
N GLN A 125 14.77 0.59 -4.80
CA GLN A 125 14.67 0.15 -6.19
C GLN A 125 15.14 -1.30 -6.34
N GLN A 126 16.16 -1.69 -5.60
CA GLN A 126 16.64 -3.07 -5.60
C GLN A 126 15.60 -4.03 -5.02
N ALA A 127 14.92 -3.61 -3.93
CA ALA A 127 13.85 -4.42 -3.33
C ALA A 127 12.68 -4.61 -4.30
N ILE A 128 12.30 -3.57 -5.04
CA ILE A 128 11.25 -3.67 -6.07
C ILE A 128 11.66 -4.69 -7.13
N LYS A 129 12.88 -4.61 -7.62
CA LYS A 129 13.40 -5.53 -8.62
C LYS A 129 13.42 -6.96 -8.10
N ASP A 130 13.94 -7.17 -6.89
CA ASP A 130 14.03 -8.49 -6.29
C ASP A 130 12.65 -9.12 -6.11
N ASN A 131 11.66 -8.32 -5.72
CA ASN A 131 10.29 -8.81 -5.58
C ASN A 131 9.68 -9.21 -6.91
N LYS A 132 9.98 -8.46 -8.00
CA LYS A 132 9.47 -8.82 -9.34
C LYS A 132 10.00 -10.15 -9.82
N GLU A 133 11.18 -10.54 -9.38
CA GLU A 133 11.84 -11.78 -9.80
C GLU A 133 11.43 -13.02 -8.99
N LYS A 134 10.60 -12.84 -7.97
CA LYS A 134 10.12 -13.95 -7.14
C LYS A 134 9.08 -14.84 -7.84
#